data_0037e42017bc7c829e3a153ee1fe0c75
#
_entry.id   0037e42017bc7c829e3a153ee1fe0c75
#
_cell.length_a   1.000
_cell.length_b   1.000
_cell.length_c   1.000
_cell.angle_alpha   90.00
_cell.angle_beta   90.00
_cell.angle_gamma   90.00
#
_symmetry.space_group_name_H-M   'P 1'
#
loop_
_entity.id
_entity.type
_entity.pdbx_description
1 polymer ?
#
loop_
_entity_poly.entity_id
_entity_poly.type
_entity_poly.pdbx_seq_one_letter_code
_entity_poly.pdbx_strand_id
1 'polypeptide(L)'
;MGVRVNFNWRAGVVAAGVMMAAAGGIVQAQEVPLVTGAQWTQSSEATKKVYLIGIANVLQVEVAYEGTNPPSDAQSLVPRLAKGMKGQTLDSVREGLDKWYAANPDKLQRPVIETIWFEMVVPGLKK
;
A
#
# COMPACT_ATOMS: atom_id res chain seq x y z
N MET A 1 -8.54 13.20 -49.11
CA MET A 1 -8.75 12.97 -48.77
C MET A 1 -8.90 12.41 -48.05
N GLY A 2 -8.70 12.27 -47.85
CA GLY A 2 -8.86 12.01 -47.34
C GLY A 2 -8.95 11.39 -46.63
N VAL A 3 -8.84 11.36 -46.81
CA VAL A 3 -9.06 11.01 -46.15
C VAL A 3 -9.19 10.29 -45.38
N ARG A 4 -9.06 10.32 -45.69
CA ARG A 4 -9.29 9.82 -45.11
C ARG A 4 -9.28 9.26 -44.21
N VAL A 5 -9.11 9.36 -44.47
CA VAL A 5 -9.33 9.04 -43.70
C VAL A 5 -9.51 8.36 -42.83
N ASN A 6 -9.41 8.30 -43.13
CA ASN A 6 -9.73 7.83 -42.45
C ASN A 6 -9.84 7.05 -41.70
N PHE A 7 -9.82 7.01 -41.95
CA PHE A 7 -10.03 6.44 -41.35
C PHE A 7 -9.96 5.56 -40.62
N ASN A 8 -9.64 5.54 -40.68
CA ASN A 8 -9.68 4.94 -40.13
C ASN A 8 -9.54 4.46 -39.24
N TRP A 9 -9.49 4.71 -39.50
CA TRP A 9 -9.54 4.59 -38.71
C TRP A 9 -9.98 4.13 -37.78
N ARG A 10 -9.98 4.13 -37.92
CA ARG A 10 -10.55 3.91 -37.25
C ARG A 10 -10.74 3.08 -36.53
N ALA A 11 -10.60 2.87 -36.89
CA ALA A 11 -10.87 2.22 -36.31
C ALA A 11 -10.62 1.70 -35.51
N GLY A 12 -10.22 1.82 -35.55
CA GLY A 12 -10.11 1.51 -34.91
C GLY A 12 -10.05 1.39 -33.89
N VAL A 13 -9.87 1.64 -33.91
CA VAL A 13 -10.04 1.68 -33.03
C VAL A 13 -10.42 1.31 -32.13
N VAL A 14 -10.43 1.23 -32.42
CA VAL A 14 -10.98 0.99 -31.69
C VAL A 14 -11.07 0.27 -30.93
N ALA A 15 -10.87 0.09 -31.21
CA ALA A 15 -11.10 -0.45 -30.62
C ALA A 15 -10.99 -0.89 -29.81
N ALA A 16 -10.64 -0.77 -29.93
CA ALA A 16 -10.69 -1.01 -29.19
C ALA A 16 -10.85 -1.15 -28.27
N GLY A 17 -10.88 -1.05 -28.35
CA GLY A 17 -11.32 -1.00 -27.66
C GLY A 17 -11.57 -1.26 -26.77
N VAL A 18 -11.48 -1.22 -26.96
CA VAL A 18 -11.93 -1.28 -26.29
C VAL A 18 -12.17 -1.74 -25.45
N MET A 19 -12.10 -1.86 -25.60
CA MET A 19 -12.43 -2.08 -25.02
C MET A 19 -12.63 -2.38 -24.14
N MET A 20 -12.55 -2.37 -24.07
CA MET A 20 -12.78 -2.44 -23.40
C MET A 20 -13.15 -2.44 -22.54
N ALA A 21 -13.13 -2.35 -22.56
CA ALA A 21 -13.47 -2.23 -21.93
C ALA A 21 -13.86 -2.24 -21.11
N ALA A 22 -13.94 -2.28 -21.19
CA ALA A 22 -14.22 -2.26 -20.64
C ALA A 22 -14.47 -2.35 -19.76
N ALA A 23 -14.53 -2.52 -19.75
CA ALA A 23 -14.63 -2.57 -19.07
C ALA A 23 -14.60 -2.55 -18.11
N GLY A 24 -14.71 -2.66 -17.97
CA GLY A 24 -14.60 -2.53 -17.17
C GLY A 24 -14.27 -2.37 -16.34
N GLY A 25 -14.07 -2.31 -16.45
CA GLY A 25 -13.49 -2.10 -15.76
C GLY A 25 -13.45 -1.49 -14.89
N ILE A 26 -13.64 -1.32 -15.10
CA ILE A 26 -13.59 -0.74 -14.36
C ILE A 26 -13.40 -0.75 -13.25
N VAL A 27 -13.39 -0.78 -13.10
CA VAL A 27 -13.18 -0.74 -12.13
C VAL A 27 -12.50 -1.44 -11.37
N GLN A 28 -12.36 -2.18 -11.60
CA GLN A 28 -11.71 -2.84 -10.96
C GLN A 28 -10.57 -2.78 -10.78
N ALA A 29 -10.71 -2.83 -11.31
CA ALA A 29 -9.75 -2.89 -11.00
C ALA A 29 -8.92 -2.21 -10.50
N GLN A 30 -8.93 -1.82 -10.39
CA GLN A 30 -8.22 -0.96 -9.66
C GLN A 30 -7.43 -1.55 -8.57
N GLU A 31 -6.96 -2.71 -8.75
CA GLU A 31 -6.10 -3.32 -7.79
C GLU A 31 -4.73 -2.68 -7.88
N VAL A 32 -4.38 -1.88 -6.91
CA VAL A 32 -3.06 -1.26 -6.84
C VAL A 32 -2.11 -2.31 -6.25
N PRO A 33 -1.01 -2.61 -6.93
CA PRO A 33 -0.08 -3.60 -6.40
C PRO A 33 0.51 -3.15 -5.06
N LEU A 34 0.70 -4.11 -4.17
CA LEU A 34 1.34 -3.83 -2.89
C LEU A 34 2.84 -3.58 -3.10
N VAL A 35 3.39 -2.64 -2.33
CA VAL A 35 4.82 -2.34 -2.39
C VAL A 35 5.59 -3.52 -1.80
N THR A 36 6.48 -4.10 -2.59
CA THR A 36 7.29 -5.25 -2.16
C THR A 36 8.57 -4.81 -1.47
N GLY A 37 9.22 -5.77 -0.80
CA GLY A 37 10.54 -5.51 -0.23
C GLY A 37 11.57 -5.12 -1.27
N ALA A 38 11.48 -5.68 -2.48
CA ALA A 38 12.40 -5.31 -3.55
C ALA A 38 12.25 -3.83 -3.90
N GLN A 39 11.00 -3.37 -4.03
CA GLN A 39 10.76 -1.96 -4.30
C GLN A 39 11.21 -1.09 -3.14
N TRP A 40 10.98 -1.55 -1.92
CA TRP A 40 11.40 -0.82 -0.72
C TRP A 40 12.90 -0.64 -0.69
N THR A 41 13.67 -1.73 -0.85
CA THR A 41 15.13 -1.67 -0.74
C THR A 41 15.77 -0.82 -1.83
N GLN A 42 15.10 -0.69 -2.97
CA GLN A 42 15.58 0.14 -4.08
C GLN A 42 15.13 1.59 -3.99
N SER A 43 14.29 1.92 -3.01
CA SER A 43 13.77 3.27 -2.87
C SER A 43 14.72 4.15 -2.08
N SER A 44 14.64 5.47 -2.33
CA SER A 44 15.40 6.44 -1.56
C SER A 44 14.81 6.56 -0.15
N GLU A 45 15.60 7.11 0.76
CA GLU A 45 15.14 7.39 2.12
C GLU A 45 13.87 8.24 2.12
N ALA A 46 13.86 9.27 1.24
CA ALA A 46 12.70 10.16 1.15
C ALA A 46 11.46 9.40 0.71
N THR A 47 11.58 8.52 -0.28
CA THR A 47 10.45 7.74 -0.78
C THR A 47 9.94 6.78 0.30
N LYS A 48 10.86 6.13 1.02
CA LYS A 48 10.48 5.26 2.12
C LYS A 48 9.70 6.02 3.18
N LYS A 49 10.17 7.21 3.53
CA LYS A 49 9.52 8.02 4.53
C LYS A 49 8.12 8.44 4.10
N VAL A 50 7.96 8.86 2.84
CA VAL A 50 6.64 9.24 2.33
C VAL A 50 5.66 8.08 2.42
N TYR A 51 6.12 6.87 2.08
CA TYR A 51 5.27 5.68 2.18
C TYR A 51 4.78 5.48 3.62
N LEU A 52 5.69 5.60 4.58
CA LEU A 52 5.34 5.42 6.00
C LEU A 52 4.46 6.54 6.52
N ILE A 53 4.65 7.77 6.03
CA ILE A 53 3.80 8.90 6.41
C ILE A 53 2.35 8.61 6.03
N GLY A 54 2.14 8.03 4.84
CA GLY A 54 0.78 7.66 4.43
C GLY A 54 0.11 6.72 5.41
N ILE A 55 0.84 5.69 5.84
CA ILE A 55 0.31 4.75 6.83
C ILE A 55 0.07 5.46 8.16
N ALA A 56 1.04 6.27 8.61
CA ALA A 56 0.94 6.99 9.87
C ALA A 56 -0.28 7.91 9.90
N ASN A 57 -0.58 8.54 8.77
CA ASN A 57 -1.75 9.42 8.69
C ASN A 57 -3.04 8.66 8.95
N VAL A 58 -3.18 7.47 8.38
CA VAL A 58 -4.36 6.64 8.62
C VAL A 58 -4.46 6.27 10.10
N LEU A 59 -3.33 5.91 10.70
CA LEU A 59 -3.32 5.53 12.11
C LEU A 59 -3.64 6.72 13.03
N GLN A 60 -3.19 7.92 12.65
CA GLN A 60 -3.53 9.11 13.43
C GLN A 60 -5.03 9.40 13.40
N VAL A 61 -5.66 9.21 12.25
CA VAL A 61 -7.10 9.38 12.13
C VAL A 61 -7.82 8.34 13.01
N GLU A 62 -7.32 7.11 13.00
CA GLU A 62 -7.91 6.05 13.82
C GLU A 62 -7.83 6.41 15.31
N VAL A 63 -6.66 6.84 15.77
CA VAL A 63 -6.49 7.20 17.19
C VAL A 63 -7.42 8.35 17.58
N ALA A 64 -7.56 9.35 16.70
CA ALA A 64 -8.46 10.47 16.96
C ALA A 64 -9.92 10.00 17.01
N TYR A 65 -10.30 9.10 16.12
CA TYR A 65 -11.64 8.54 16.09
C TYR A 65 -11.94 7.73 17.35
N GLU A 66 -10.98 6.90 17.78
CA GLU A 66 -11.14 6.09 18.98
C GLU A 66 -11.28 6.94 20.24
N GLY A 67 -10.67 8.13 20.25
CA GLY A 67 -10.79 9.03 21.38
C GLY A 67 -12.21 9.48 21.65
N THR A 68 -13.04 9.57 20.59
CA THR A 68 -14.44 9.95 20.72
C THR A 68 -15.39 8.76 20.56
N ASN A 69 -14.92 7.70 19.90
CA ASN A 69 -15.73 6.52 19.60
C ASN A 69 -14.90 5.27 19.84
N PRO A 70 -14.75 4.86 21.12
CA PRO A 70 -13.94 3.68 21.41
C PRO A 70 -14.44 2.48 20.59
N PRO A 71 -13.54 1.70 19.99
CA PRO A 71 -13.94 0.60 19.12
C PRO A 71 -14.69 -0.46 19.91
N SER A 72 -15.80 -0.90 19.35
CA SER A 72 -16.55 -2.01 19.93
C SER A 72 -15.90 -3.35 19.55
N ASP A 73 -15.02 -3.34 18.55
CA ASP A 73 -14.41 -4.56 18.05
C ASP A 73 -12.90 -4.38 17.91
N ALA A 74 -12.19 -4.88 18.89
CA ALA A 74 -10.72 -4.81 18.93
C ALA A 74 -10.07 -5.75 17.90
N GLN A 75 -10.87 -6.51 17.14
CA GLN A 75 -10.33 -7.41 16.13
C GLN A 75 -10.16 -6.74 14.77
N SER A 76 -10.67 -5.53 14.60
CA SER A 76 -10.54 -4.81 13.34
C SER A 76 -9.08 -4.48 13.06
N LEU A 77 -8.72 -4.46 11.78
CA LEU A 77 -7.33 -4.32 11.35
C LEU A 77 -6.71 -2.98 11.79
N VAL A 78 -7.39 -1.87 11.48
CA VAL A 78 -6.79 -0.56 11.71
C VAL A 78 -6.59 -0.26 13.19
N PRO A 79 -7.56 -0.53 14.09
CA PRO A 79 -7.31 -0.40 15.53
C PRO A 79 -6.13 -1.23 16.01
N ARG A 80 -5.96 -2.44 15.46
CA ARG A 80 -4.85 -3.29 15.87
C ARG A 80 -3.52 -2.77 15.34
N LEU A 81 -3.51 -2.23 14.13
CA LEU A 81 -2.32 -1.56 13.60
C LEU A 81 -1.91 -0.40 14.51
N ALA A 82 -2.87 0.45 14.86
CA ALA A 82 -2.59 1.60 15.71
C ALA A 82 -2.06 1.15 17.08
N LYS A 83 -2.66 0.13 17.66
CA LYS A 83 -2.23 -0.36 18.97
C LYS A 83 -0.84 -0.99 18.90
N GLY A 84 -0.60 -1.82 17.88
CA GLY A 84 0.69 -2.52 17.78
C GLY A 84 1.85 -1.61 17.41
N MET A 85 1.55 -0.48 16.77
CA MET A 85 2.58 0.48 16.37
C MET A 85 2.80 1.57 17.43
N LYS A 86 2.07 1.54 18.52
CA LYS A 86 2.21 2.54 19.55
C LYS A 86 3.64 2.60 20.06
N GLY A 87 4.20 3.80 20.12
CA GLY A 87 5.59 3.98 20.54
C GLY A 87 6.62 3.92 19.44
N GLN A 88 6.21 3.51 18.23
CA GLN A 88 7.12 3.52 17.08
C GLN A 88 7.21 4.90 16.47
N THR A 89 8.36 5.19 15.87
CA THR A 89 8.55 6.42 15.10
C THR A 89 8.72 6.06 13.64
N LEU A 90 8.60 7.06 12.75
CA LEU A 90 8.84 6.82 11.33
C LEU A 90 10.23 6.23 11.11
N ASP A 91 11.22 6.75 11.84
CA ASP A 91 12.59 6.27 11.69
C ASP A 91 12.75 4.84 12.22
N SER A 92 12.15 4.52 13.37
CA SER A 92 12.29 3.17 13.92
C SER A 92 11.63 2.13 13.01
N VAL A 93 10.50 2.47 12.39
CA VAL A 93 9.83 1.56 11.46
C VAL A 93 10.67 1.40 10.19
N ARG A 94 11.19 2.50 9.64
CA ARG A 94 12.02 2.46 8.45
C ARG A 94 13.27 1.61 8.69
N GLU A 95 13.95 1.86 9.81
CA GLU A 95 15.16 1.09 10.12
C GLU A 95 14.86 -0.38 10.36
N GLY A 96 13.73 -0.66 11.01
CA GLY A 96 13.31 -2.03 11.23
C GLY A 96 13.06 -2.77 9.93
N LEU A 97 12.41 -2.10 8.97
CA LEU A 97 12.18 -2.69 7.66
C LEU A 97 13.47 -2.90 6.89
N ASP A 98 14.36 -1.90 6.92
CA ASP A 98 15.66 -2.03 6.24
C ASP A 98 16.44 -3.22 6.79
N LYS A 99 16.48 -3.36 8.11
CA LYS A 99 17.17 -4.48 8.75
C LYS A 99 16.54 -5.81 8.40
N TRP A 100 15.21 -5.85 8.44
CA TRP A 100 14.52 -7.12 8.19
C TRP A 100 14.76 -7.62 6.77
N TYR A 101 14.65 -6.74 5.77
CA TYR A 101 14.87 -7.17 4.39
C TYR A 101 16.34 -7.48 4.12
N ALA A 102 17.27 -6.79 4.80
CA ALA A 102 18.69 -7.12 4.68
C ALA A 102 18.98 -8.51 5.24
N ALA A 103 18.28 -8.90 6.30
CA ALA A 103 18.46 -10.21 6.92
C ALA A 103 17.67 -11.31 6.20
N ASN A 104 16.74 -10.94 5.32
CA ASN A 104 15.88 -11.90 4.62
C ASN A 104 15.87 -11.64 3.13
N PRO A 105 17.03 -11.77 2.46
CA PRO A 105 17.11 -11.45 1.03
C PRO A 105 16.30 -12.41 0.16
N ASP A 106 15.90 -13.55 0.69
CA ASP A 106 15.05 -14.50 -0.01
C ASP A 106 13.56 -14.11 0.06
N LYS A 107 13.23 -13.06 0.81
CA LYS A 107 11.84 -12.67 1.02
C LYS A 107 11.52 -11.27 0.49
N LEU A 108 12.25 -10.83 -0.55
CA LEU A 108 12.03 -9.49 -1.10
C LEU A 108 10.70 -9.35 -1.83
N GLN A 109 10.01 -10.45 -2.11
CA GLN A 109 8.68 -10.37 -2.70
C GLN A 109 7.58 -10.12 -1.67
N ARG A 110 7.91 -10.25 -0.39
CA ARG A 110 6.93 -10.04 0.67
C ARG A 110 6.56 -8.55 0.73
N PRO A 111 5.26 -8.23 0.71
CA PRO A 111 4.85 -6.83 0.78
C PRO A 111 5.28 -6.14 2.06
N VAL A 112 5.63 -4.87 1.94
CA VAL A 112 6.09 -4.07 3.08
C VAL A 112 5.03 -4.02 4.18
N ILE A 113 3.76 -3.84 3.80
CA ILE A 113 2.70 -3.75 4.81
C ILE A 113 2.53 -5.07 5.57
N GLU A 114 2.79 -6.20 4.90
CA GLU A 114 2.78 -7.50 5.57
C GLU A 114 3.93 -7.62 6.57
N THR A 115 5.10 -7.15 6.17
CA THR A 115 6.25 -7.19 7.06
C THR A 115 6.01 -6.32 8.30
N ILE A 116 5.43 -5.14 8.10
CA ILE A 116 5.04 -4.30 9.23
C ILE A 116 4.09 -5.08 10.15
N TRP A 117 3.08 -5.72 9.56
CA TRP A 117 2.09 -6.45 10.35
C TRP A 117 2.72 -7.56 11.18
N PHE A 118 3.43 -8.47 10.52
CA PHE A 118 3.91 -9.67 11.21
C PHE A 118 5.12 -9.40 12.10
N GLU A 119 5.99 -8.48 11.71
CA GLU A 119 7.25 -8.29 12.43
C GLU A 119 7.21 -7.15 13.45
N MET A 120 6.21 -6.28 13.36
CA MET A 120 6.15 -5.11 14.26
C MET A 120 4.83 -5.04 15.01
N VAL A 121 3.71 -5.14 14.28
CA VAL A 121 2.39 -4.98 14.89
C VAL A 121 2.06 -6.16 15.80
N VAL A 122 2.16 -7.38 15.28
CA VAL A 122 1.81 -8.56 16.06
C VAL A 122 2.63 -8.66 17.35
N PRO A 123 3.97 -8.48 17.31
CA PRO A 123 4.71 -8.44 18.57
C PRO A 123 4.28 -7.31 19.49
N GLY A 124 3.95 -6.14 18.93
CA GLY A 124 3.51 -4.99 19.71
C GLY A 124 2.19 -5.21 20.42
N LEU A 125 1.33 -6.06 19.85
CA LEU A 125 0.04 -6.35 20.46
C LEU A 125 0.14 -7.21 21.71
N LYS A 126 1.28 -7.85 21.90
CA LYS A 126 1.48 -8.75 23.05
C LYS A 126 2.07 -8.05 24.26
N LYS A 127 2.39 -6.77 24.13
CA LYS A 127 2.99 -5.99 25.23
C LYS A 127 1.97 -5.41 26.20
#